data_9c01a50fdade99df2a8a5c07d39b5071
#
_entry.id   9c01a50fdade99df2a8a5c07d39b5071
#
_cell.length_a   1.000
_cell.length_b   1.000
_cell.length_c   1.000
_cell.angle_alpha   90.00
_cell.angle_beta   90.00
_cell.angle_gamma   90.00
#
_symmetry.space_group_name_H-M   'P 1'
#
loop_
_entity.id
_entity.type
_entity.pdbx_description
1 polymer ?
#
loop_
_entity_poly.entity_id
_entity_poly.type
_entity_poly.pdbx_seq_one_letter_code
_entity_poly.pdbx_strand_id
1 'polypeptide(L)'
;MKKKEEMPDDLLGDIVPEINPEKLFDEKEYATLIIGSEGMSKKDTNNADLLTLLISSKSTREEKDEALIQLKENKAQDFIMGAIIKTKKLEHKALLVSACWETGLDFSNHFSTFIDLIGHENFAVSLEAFTVIQEMETEIEPDLLKKALATLKKIKAPSLSVTDAIELITQRLNS
;
A
#
# COMPACT_ATOMS: atom_id res chain seq x y z
N MET A 1 -25.01 21.84 -60.07
CA MET A 1 -24.91 22.68 -58.86
C MET A 1 -25.24 21.82 -57.67
N LYS A 2 -24.23 21.34 -56.91
CA LYS A 2 -24.42 20.59 -55.67
C LYS A 2 -24.23 21.56 -54.50
N LYS A 3 -25.28 21.74 -53.68
CA LYS A 3 -25.22 22.48 -52.43
C LYS A 3 -24.32 21.75 -51.44
N LYS A 4 -23.31 22.46 -50.93
CA LYS A 4 -22.56 22.10 -49.75
C LYS A 4 -23.46 22.35 -48.54
N GLU A 5 -23.77 21.30 -47.79
CA GLU A 5 -24.29 21.42 -46.42
C GLU A 5 -23.12 21.73 -45.50
N GLU A 6 -23.14 22.93 -44.94
CA GLU A 6 -22.28 23.31 -43.82
C GLU A 6 -22.84 22.66 -42.53
N MET A 7 -22.05 21.83 -41.88
CA MET A 7 -22.37 21.37 -40.54
C MET A 7 -22.11 22.47 -39.51
N PRO A 8 -22.99 22.64 -38.52
CA PRO A 8 -22.80 23.65 -37.49
C PRO A 8 -21.69 23.25 -36.53
N ASP A 9 -20.77 24.18 -36.31
CA ASP A 9 -19.57 24.11 -35.43
C ASP A 9 -19.91 24.33 -33.94
N ASP A 10 -21.00 23.77 -33.44
CA ASP A 10 -21.51 24.13 -32.11
C ASP A 10 -21.86 22.92 -31.22
N LEU A 11 -20.95 21.92 -31.15
CA LEU A 11 -21.11 20.78 -30.26
C LEU A 11 -19.79 20.34 -29.59
N LEU A 12 -18.93 21.28 -29.17
CA LEU A 12 -17.78 20.98 -28.30
C LEU A 12 -17.65 22.01 -27.16
N GLY A 13 -18.79 22.26 -26.53
CA GLY A 13 -18.85 22.90 -25.23
C GLY A 13 -19.08 21.87 -24.15
N ASP A 14 -18.33 20.78 -24.16
CA ASP A 14 -18.32 19.87 -23.04
C ASP A 14 -17.64 20.55 -21.87
N ILE A 15 -18.50 20.96 -20.95
CA ILE A 15 -18.14 21.33 -19.58
C ILE A 15 -17.42 20.12 -18.98
N VAL A 16 -16.10 20.07 -19.13
CA VAL A 16 -15.25 19.24 -18.28
C VAL A 16 -15.38 19.90 -16.90
N PRO A 17 -16.06 19.28 -15.92
CA PRO A 17 -16.11 19.85 -14.59
C PRO A 17 -14.68 20.02 -14.14
N GLU A 18 -14.28 21.24 -13.82
CA GLU A 18 -12.99 21.55 -13.21
C GLU A 18 -12.93 20.78 -11.91
N ILE A 19 -12.29 19.60 -11.97
CA ILE A 19 -12.07 18.75 -10.81
C ILE A 19 -11.07 19.51 -9.96
N ASN A 20 -11.58 20.21 -8.95
CA ASN A 20 -10.74 20.85 -7.95
C ASN A 20 -10.01 19.75 -7.17
N PRO A 21 -8.68 19.59 -7.35
CA PRO A 21 -7.92 18.54 -6.66
C PRO A 21 -7.95 18.68 -5.14
N GLU A 22 -8.24 19.88 -4.61
CA GLU A 22 -8.39 20.11 -3.16
C GLU A 22 -9.70 19.54 -2.58
N LYS A 23 -10.73 19.27 -3.41
CA LYS A 23 -11.99 18.65 -2.97
C LYS A 23 -11.99 17.12 -3.04
N LEU A 24 -10.97 16.49 -3.64
CA LEU A 24 -10.92 15.04 -3.83
C LEU A 24 -10.49 14.27 -2.59
N PHE A 25 -9.99 14.93 -1.54
CA PHE A 25 -9.49 14.27 -0.34
C PHE A 25 -9.79 15.09 0.92
N ASP A 26 -10.85 14.73 1.61
CA ASP A 26 -10.96 14.97 3.04
C ASP A 26 -10.14 13.88 3.77
N GLU A 27 -8.96 14.24 4.26
CA GLU A 27 -8.05 13.34 5.00
C GLU A 27 -8.76 12.73 6.22
N LYS A 28 -9.76 13.42 6.80
CA LYS A 28 -10.58 12.89 7.90
C LYS A 28 -11.55 11.80 7.44
N GLU A 29 -12.11 11.93 6.24
CA GLU A 29 -12.98 10.91 5.66
C GLU A 29 -12.20 9.63 5.36
N TYR A 30 -10.93 9.76 4.94
CA TYR A 30 -10.04 8.62 4.71
C TYR A 30 -9.70 7.87 6.00
N ALA A 31 -9.36 8.59 7.07
CA ALA A 31 -9.11 7.98 8.39
C ALA A 31 -10.36 7.24 8.90
N THR A 32 -11.55 7.80 8.70
CA THR A 32 -12.83 7.17 9.08
C THR A 32 -13.13 5.92 8.25
N LEU A 33 -12.81 5.92 6.94
CA LEU A 33 -13.00 4.77 6.05
C LEU A 33 -12.06 3.60 6.37
N ILE A 34 -10.82 3.89 6.78
CA ILE A 34 -9.84 2.84 7.12
C ILE A 34 -10.20 2.15 8.44
N ILE A 35 -10.78 2.86 9.40
CA ILE A 35 -10.80 2.43 10.78
C ILE A 35 -12.19 2.07 11.28
N GLY A 36 -13.26 2.63 10.69
CA GLY A 36 -14.63 2.48 11.20
C GLY A 36 -14.85 3.32 12.47
N SER A 37 -15.94 4.08 12.53
CA SER A 37 -16.15 5.14 13.52
C SER A 37 -16.67 4.69 14.88
N GLU A 38 -16.90 3.40 15.13
CA GLU A 38 -17.53 2.94 16.37
C GLU A 38 -16.59 2.10 17.22
N GLY A 39 -16.27 2.57 18.42
CA GLY A 39 -15.60 1.78 19.45
C GLY A 39 -14.08 1.82 19.48
N MET A 40 -13.43 2.77 18.80
CA MET A 40 -11.96 2.87 18.79
C MET A 40 -11.38 3.26 20.15
N SER A 41 -10.29 2.60 20.52
CA SER A 41 -9.47 3.04 21.65
C SER A 41 -8.77 4.37 21.35
N LYS A 42 -8.34 5.12 22.39
CA LYS A 42 -7.49 6.32 22.19
C LYS A 42 -6.22 6.01 21.41
N LYS A 43 -5.67 4.81 21.59
CA LYS A 43 -4.48 4.34 20.88
C LYS A 43 -4.76 4.15 19.39
N ASP A 44 -5.89 3.58 19.02
CA ASP A 44 -6.25 3.37 17.63
C ASP A 44 -6.53 4.69 16.92
N THR A 45 -7.16 5.66 17.61
CA THR A 45 -7.36 7.02 17.08
C THR A 45 -6.01 7.67 16.80
N ASN A 46 -5.05 7.59 17.73
CA ASN A 46 -3.71 8.12 17.54
C ASN A 46 -2.99 7.43 16.37
N ASN A 47 -3.06 6.10 16.27
CA ASN A 47 -2.46 5.37 15.15
C ASN A 47 -3.07 5.78 13.80
N ALA A 48 -4.37 6.07 13.75
CA ALA A 48 -5.04 6.57 12.56
C ALA A 48 -4.50 7.92 12.10
N ASP A 49 -4.33 8.84 13.04
CA ASP A 49 -3.77 10.17 12.76
C ASP A 49 -2.32 10.03 12.23
N LEU A 50 -1.51 9.14 12.84
CA LEU A 50 -0.16 8.85 12.39
C LEU A 50 -0.12 8.27 10.96
N LEU A 51 -1.00 7.31 10.63
CA LEU A 51 -1.09 6.78 9.27
C LEU A 51 -1.55 7.86 8.26
N THR A 52 -2.41 8.77 8.68
CA THR A 52 -2.84 9.91 7.85
C THR A 52 -1.65 10.81 7.51
N LEU A 53 -0.76 11.08 8.48
CA LEU A 53 0.48 11.84 8.22
C LEU A 53 1.37 11.14 7.20
N LEU A 54 1.52 9.81 7.27
CA LEU A 54 2.37 9.06 6.32
C LEU A 54 1.87 9.15 4.88
N ILE A 55 0.56 9.10 4.66
CA ILE A 55 -0.02 9.12 3.30
C ILE A 55 -0.27 10.53 2.78
N SER A 56 -0.20 11.57 3.63
CA SER A 56 -0.43 12.96 3.24
C SER A 56 0.72 13.50 2.40
N SER A 57 0.38 14.13 1.28
CA SER A 57 1.35 14.88 0.47
C SER A 57 1.76 16.22 1.08
N LYS A 58 1.04 16.67 2.12
CA LYS A 58 1.29 17.94 2.82
C LYS A 58 2.22 17.78 4.02
N SER A 59 2.37 16.56 4.53
CA SER A 59 3.25 16.26 5.66
C SER A 59 4.71 16.39 5.26
N THR A 60 5.49 17.02 6.12
CA THR A 60 6.95 17.11 5.97
C THR A 60 7.61 15.74 6.20
N ARG A 61 8.88 15.63 5.85
CA ARG A 61 9.64 14.41 6.11
C ARG A 61 9.78 14.17 7.62
N GLU A 62 10.05 15.21 8.37
CA GLU A 62 10.20 15.16 9.82
C GLU A 62 8.93 14.68 10.51
N GLU A 63 7.74 15.13 10.06
CA GLU A 63 6.45 14.66 10.58
C GLU A 63 6.23 13.18 10.28
N LYS A 64 6.63 12.70 9.11
CA LYS A 64 6.53 11.28 8.74
C LYS A 64 7.50 10.42 9.55
N ASP A 65 8.75 10.86 9.70
CA ASP A 65 9.75 10.14 10.49
C ASP A 65 9.29 10.01 11.97
N GLU A 66 8.74 11.09 12.54
CA GLU A 66 8.17 11.04 13.89
C GLU A 66 6.96 10.11 13.98
N ALA A 67 6.09 10.10 12.97
CA ALA A 67 4.94 9.19 12.91
C ALA A 67 5.38 7.72 12.88
N LEU A 68 6.44 7.39 12.14
CA LEU A 68 7.01 6.03 12.11
C LEU A 68 7.55 5.60 13.47
N ILE A 69 8.25 6.50 14.17
CA ILE A 69 8.76 6.25 15.53
C ILE A 69 7.59 5.95 16.48
N GLN A 70 6.55 6.77 16.48
CA GLN A 70 5.38 6.58 17.34
C GLN A 70 4.61 5.30 17.01
N LEU A 71 4.46 4.94 15.74
CA LEU A 71 3.84 3.67 15.33
C LEU A 71 4.64 2.46 15.84
N LYS A 72 5.98 2.56 15.83
CA LYS A 72 6.86 1.55 16.41
C LYS A 72 6.66 1.41 17.91
N GLU A 73 6.68 2.52 18.67
CA GLU A 73 6.42 2.53 20.11
C GLU A 73 5.05 1.97 20.46
N ASN A 74 4.05 2.26 19.64
CA ASN A 74 2.69 1.76 19.79
C ASN A 74 2.56 0.27 19.44
N LYS A 75 3.57 -0.37 18.85
CA LYS A 75 3.50 -1.75 18.32
C LYS A 75 2.29 -1.90 17.40
N ALA A 76 2.23 -1.05 16.37
CA ALA A 76 1.04 -0.86 15.55
C ALA A 76 0.93 -1.83 14.35
N GLN A 77 1.63 -3.01 14.36
CA GLN A 77 1.69 -3.93 13.22
C GLN A 77 0.29 -4.28 12.68
N ASP A 78 -0.58 -4.81 13.55
CA ASP A 78 -1.91 -5.25 13.13
C ASP A 78 -2.79 -4.08 12.65
N PHE A 79 -2.58 -2.89 13.21
CA PHE A 79 -3.27 -1.69 12.81
C PHE A 79 -2.85 -1.23 11.40
N ILE A 80 -1.54 -1.20 11.13
CA ILE A 80 -0.98 -0.91 9.80
C ILE A 80 -1.48 -1.93 8.77
N MET A 81 -1.44 -3.23 9.10
CA MET A 81 -1.94 -4.27 8.20
C MET A 81 -3.44 -4.14 7.90
N GLY A 82 -4.23 -3.82 8.92
CA GLY A 82 -5.66 -3.53 8.75
C GLY A 82 -5.92 -2.37 7.78
N ALA A 83 -5.10 -1.32 7.86
CA ALA A 83 -5.16 -0.17 6.95
C ALA A 83 -4.75 -0.56 5.52
N ILE A 84 -3.67 -1.32 5.33
CA ILE A 84 -3.21 -1.81 4.01
C ILE A 84 -4.31 -2.59 3.30
N ILE A 85 -4.97 -3.53 4.02
CA ILE A 85 -6.02 -4.38 3.45
C ILE A 85 -7.23 -3.54 3.00
N LYS A 86 -7.64 -2.56 3.80
CA LYS A 86 -8.81 -1.71 3.53
C LYS A 86 -8.55 -0.64 2.48
N THR A 87 -7.30 -0.22 2.30
CA THR A 87 -6.91 0.87 1.39
C THR A 87 -7.10 0.45 -0.07
N LYS A 88 -7.90 1.23 -0.82
CA LYS A 88 -8.15 1.01 -2.25
C LYS A 88 -7.21 1.82 -3.15
N LYS A 89 -6.79 3.02 -2.71
CA LYS A 89 -5.90 3.89 -3.47
C LYS A 89 -4.49 3.32 -3.46
N LEU A 90 -3.98 2.92 -4.62
CA LEU A 90 -2.72 2.17 -4.76
C LEU A 90 -1.50 2.94 -4.27
N GLU A 91 -1.45 4.26 -4.49
CA GLU A 91 -0.38 5.12 -4.00
C GLU A 91 -0.32 5.13 -2.47
N HIS A 92 -1.48 5.26 -1.80
CA HIS A 92 -1.55 5.20 -0.35
C HIS A 92 -1.22 3.79 0.17
N LYS A 93 -1.67 2.75 -0.54
CA LYS A 93 -1.32 1.36 -0.20
C LYS A 93 0.18 1.15 -0.23
N ALA A 94 0.88 1.62 -1.26
CA ALA A 94 2.34 1.54 -1.35
C ALA A 94 3.02 2.25 -0.17
N LEU A 95 2.59 3.48 0.19
CA LEU A 95 3.11 4.21 1.34
C LEU A 95 2.86 3.52 2.69
N LEU A 96 1.71 2.84 2.84
CA LEU A 96 1.44 2.06 4.05
C LEU A 96 2.27 0.78 4.10
N VAL A 97 2.55 0.16 2.95
CA VAL A 97 3.43 -1.01 2.87
C VAL A 97 4.88 -0.61 3.14
N SER A 98 5.36 0.55 2.64
CA SER A 98 6.71 1.03 2.97
C SER A 98 6.86 1.28 4.47
N ALA A 99 5.84 1.83 5.14
CA ALA A 99 5.86 2.02 6.58
C ALA A 99 6.14 0.72 7.38
N CYS A 100 5.82 -0.46 6.83
CA CYS A 100 6.09 -1.72 7.51
C CYS A 100 7.60 -1.95 7.70
N TRP A 101 8.42 -1.77 6.66
CA TRP A 101 9.86 -1.93 6.79
C TRP A 101 10.53 -0.71 7.42
N GLU A 102 10.04 0.51 7.16
CA GLU A 102 10.56 1.74 7.73
C GLU A 102 10.41 1.81 9.27
N THR A 103 9.34 1.27 9.84
CA THR A 103 9.18 1.18 11.30
C THR A 103 10.16 0.20 11.94
N GLY A 104 10.68 -0.78 11.20
CA GLY A 104 11.46 -1.88 11.73
C GLY A 104 10.70 -2.72 12.77
N LEU A 105 9.37 -2.81 12.64
CA LEU A 105 8.53 -3.73 13.42
C LEU A 105 8.57 -5.13 12.80
N ASP A 106 8.37 -6.15 13.61
CA ASP A 106 8.28 -7.52 13.10
C ASP A 106 6.90 -7.82 12.51
N PHE A 107 6.86 -8.06 11.20
CA PHE A 107 5.67 -8.43 10.45
C PHE A 107 5.65 -9.89 10.01
N SER A 108 6.45 -10.76 10.60
CA SER A 108 6.55 -12.19 10.24
C SER A 108 5.19 -12.90 10.28
N ASN A 109 4.32 -12.54 11.22
CA ASN A 109 2.94 -13.07 11.31
C ASN A 109 2.06 -12.72 10.09
N HIS A 110 2.46 -11.71 9.31
CA HIS A 110 1.76 -11.27 8.10
C HIS A 110 2.48 -11.67 6.80
N PHE A 111 3.48 -12.54 6.89
CA PHE A 111 4.32 -12.97 5.76
C PHE A 111 3.49 -13.36 4.53
N SER A 112 2.46 -14.18 4.69
CA SER A 112 1.61 -14.61 3.57
C SER A 112 0.91 -13.45 2.86
N THR A 113 0.49 -12.42 3.60
CA THR A 113 -0.14 -11.23 3.03
C THR A 113 0.86 -10.44 2.15
N PHE A 114 2.11 -10.33 2.57
CA PHE A 114 3.13 -9.67 1.73
C PHE A 114 3.46 -10.49 0.48
N ILE A 115 3.43 -11.82 0.55
CA ILE A 115 3.57 -12.67 -0.65
C ILE A 115 2.46 -12.38 -1.66
N ASP A 116 1.22 -12.21 -1.21
CA ASP A 116 0.10 -11.84 -2.09
C ASP A 116 0.29 -10.42 -2.68
N LEU A 117 0.80 -9.46 -1.88
CA LEU A 117 1.10 -8.10 -2.32
C LEU A 117 2.27 -8.02 -3.31
N ILE A 118 3.28 -8.90 -3.19
CA ILE A 118 4.36 -9.03 -4.20
C ILE A 118 3.78 -9.42 -5.57
N GLY A 119 2.73 -10.25 -5.58
CA GLY A 119 2.00 -10.61 -6.80
C GLY A 119 1.08 -9.52 -7.36
N HIS A 120 0.99 -8.36 -6.71
CA HIS A 120 0.10 -7.28 -7.12
C HIS A 120 0.57 -6.62 -8.43
N GLU A 121 -0.38 -6.29 -9.31
CA GLU A 121 -0.09 -5.68 -10.61
C GLU A 121 0.54 -4.27 -10.53
N ASN A 122 0.29 -3.53 -9.44
CA ASN A 122 0.92 -2.24 -9.20
C ASN A 122 2.35 -2.43 -8.72
N PHE A 123 3.30 -1.91 -9.51
CA PHE A 123 4.73 -2.07 -9.27
C PHE A 123 5.19 -1.54 -7.90
N ALA A 124 4.71 -0.35 -7.49
CA ALA A 124 5.12 0.23 -6.20
C ALA A 124 4.67 -0.64 -5.03
N VAL A 125 3.41 -1.12 -5.02
CA VAL A 125 2.92 -2.04 -3.99
C VAL A 125 3.73 -3.34 -3.96
N SER A 126 4.03 -3.92 -5.14
CA SER A 126 4.82 -5.14 -5.27
C SER A 126 6.25 -4.97 -4.76
N LEU A 127 6.88 -3.85 -5.11
CA LEU A 127 8.26 -3.54 -4.69
C LEU A 127 8.35 -3.34 -3.17
N GLU A 128 7.47 -2.51 -2.59
CA GLU A 128 7.48 -2.26 -1.15
C GLU A 128 7.20 -3.56 -0.36
N ALA A 129 6.29 -4.41 -0.84
CA ALA A 129 6.02 -5.69 -0.21
C ALA A 129 7.23 -6.63 -0.26
N PHE A 130 7.99 -6.63 -1.36
CA PHE A 130 9.25 -7.36 -1.46
C PHE A 130 10.28 -6.84 -0.45
N THR A 131 10.42 -5.52 -0.32
CA THR A 131 11.32 -4.90 0.66
C THR A 131 10.97 -5.35 2.09
N VAL A 132 9.67 -5.38 2.45
CA VAL A 132 9.26 -5.91 3.76
C VAL A 132 9.77 -7.34 3.98
N ILE A 133 9.60 -8.23 2.99
CA ILE A 133 10.08 -9.62 3.10
C ILE A 133 11.60 -9.68 3.19
N GLN A 134 12.31 -8.83 2.45
CA GLN A 134 13.77 -8.76 2.44
C GLN A 134 14.33 -8.36 3.81
N GLU A 135 13.72 -7.35 4.45
CA GLU A 135 14.12 -6.80 5.74
C GLU A 135 13.64 -7.65 6.95
N MET A 136 12.81 -8.68 6.73
CA MET A 136 12.43 -9.59 7.82
C MET A 136 13.62 -10.39 8.34
N GLU A 137 14.00 -10.14 9.60
CA GLU A 137 15.04 -10.88 10.30
C GLU A 137 14.51 -12.16 10.95
N THR A 138 13.20 -12.20 11.25
CA THR A 138 12.56 -13.35 11.89
C THR A 138 12.55 -14.54 10.96
N GLU A 139 12.98 -15.70 11.47
CA GLU A 139 12.95 -16.97 10.73
C GLU A 139 11.51 -17.35 10.39
N ILE A 140 11.27 -17.65 9.13
CA ILE A 140 9.96 -18.06 8.61
C ILE A 140 9.93 -19.59 8.49
N GLU A 141 8.88 -20.19 9.00
CA GLU A 141 8.67 -21.63 8.92
C GLU A 141 8.85 -22.19 7.50
N PRO A 142 9.63 -23.28 7.30
CA PRO A 142 9.91 -23.81 5.97
C PRO A 142 8.66 -24.15 5.13
N ASP A 143 7.58 -24.56 5.77
CA ASP A 143 6.33 -24.86 5.06
C ASP A 143 5.62 -23.60 4.55
N LEU A 144 5.75 -22.47 5.25
CA LEU A 144 5.28 -21.16 4.75
C LEU A 144 6.14 -20.69 3.58
N LEU A 145 7.45 -20.82 3.63
CA LEU A 145 8.36 -20.52 2.53
C LEU A 145 8.04 -21.36 1.28
N LYS A 146 7.80 -22.67 1.43
CA LYS A 146 7.39 -23.55 0.31
C LYS A 146 6.07 -23.12 -0.32
N LYS A 147 5.06 -22.76 0.50
CA LYS A 147 3.78 -22.25 0.02
C LYS A 147 3.94 -20.94 -0.72
N ALA A 148 4.72 -20.00 -0.19
CA ALA A 148 5.02 -18.73 -0.83
C ALA A 148 5.69 -18.94 -2.20
N LEU A 149 6.71 -19.79 -2.27
CA LEU A 149 7.38 -20.13 -3.51
C LEU A 149 6.43 -20.72 -4.55
N ALA A 150 5.52 -21.60 -4.12
CA ALA A 150 4.52 -22.19 -4.99
C ALA A 150 3.49 -21.15 -5.50
N THR A 151 3.16 -20.14 -4.68
CA THR A 151 2.27 -19.03 -5.05
C THR A 151 2.93 -18.13 -6.09
N LEU A 152 4.13 -17.66 -5.83
CA LEU A 152 4.85 -16.75 -6.73
C LEU A 152 5.18 -17.40 -8.08
N LYS A 153 5.53 -18.68 -8.12
CA LYS A 153 5.81 -19.43 -9.37
C LYS A 153 4.58 -19.62 -10.27
N LYS A 154 3.35 -19.39 -9.80
CA LYS A 154 2.14 -19.43 -10.63
C LYS A 154 1.91 -18.16 -11.44
N ILE A 155 2.61 -17.07 -11.13
CA ILE A 155 2.47 -15.80 -11.81
C ILE A 155 3.06 -15.90 -13.22
N LYS A 156 2.22 -15.74 -14.25
CA LYS A 156 2.61 -15.98 -15.65
C LYS A 156 3.58 -14.94 -16.23
N ALA A 157 3.50 -13.71 -15.77
CA ALA A 157 4.36 -12.61 -16.20
C ALA A 157 4.95 -11.92 -14.96
N PRO A 158 5.97 -12.53 -14.32
CA PRO A 158 6.50 -12.03 -13.07
C PRO A 158 7.19 -10.68 -13.26
N SER A 159 6.92 -9.74 -12.33
CA SER A 159 7.70 -8.51 -12.18
C SER A 159 9.10 -8.83 -11.64
N LEU A 160 9.97 -7.82 -11.64
CA LEU A 160 11.29 -7.96 -11.01
C LEU A 160 11.15 -8.36 -9.53
N SER A 161 10.29 -7.68 -8.78
CA SER A 161 10.02 -7.99 -7.35
C SER A 161 9.59 -9.44 -7.14
N VAL A 162 8.78 -10.01 -8.04
CA VAL A 162 8.38 -11.43 -7.97
C VAL A 162 9.58 -12.35 -8.22
N THR A 163 10.43 -12.03 -9.20
CA THR A 163 11.62 -12.81 -9.51
C THR A 163 12.61 -12.81 -8.34
N ASP A 164 12.89 -11.64 -7.80
CA ASP A 164 13.81 -11.45 -6.67
C ASP A 164 13.27 -12.14 -5.39
N ALA A 165 11.94 -12.09 -5.17
CA ALA A 165 11.31 -12.80 -4.04
C ALA A 165 11.42 -14.33 -4.18
N ILE A 166 11.29 -14.87 -5.40
CA ILE A 166 11.50 -16.31 -5.65
C ILE A 166 12.95 -16.70 -5.33
N GLU A 167 13.92 -15.89 -5.72
CA GLU A 167 15.32 -16.13 -5.43
C GLU A 167 15.59 -16.08 -3.92
N LEU A 168 15.16 -15.03 -3.24
CA LEU A 168 15.32 -14.84 -1.79
C LEU A 168 14.71 -16.00 -1.00
N ILE A 169 13.47 -16.39 -1.32
CA ILE A 169 12.79 -17.49 -0.61
C ILE A 169 13.49 -18.83 -0.89
N THR A 170 14.00 -19.04 -2.10
CA THR A 170 14.77 -20.24 -2.43
C THR A 170 16.07 -20.30 -1.63
N GLN A 171 16.76 -19.18 -1.47
CA GLN A 171 17.97 -19.09 -0.62
C GLN A 171 17.66 -19.41 0.83
N ARG A 172 16.60 -18.81 1.41
CA ARG A 172 16.17 -19.08 2.80
C ARG A 172 15.73 -20.53 3.06
N LEU A 173 15.24 -21.24 2.04
CA LEU A 173 14.90 -22.66 2.15
C LEU A 173 16.12 -23.58 2.15
N ASN A 174 17.26 -23.12 1.62
CA ASN A 174 18.49 -23.89 1.47
C ASN A 174 19.53 -23.57 2.56
N SER A 175 19.27 -22.56 3.38
CA SER A 175 20.11 -22.18 4.53
C SER A 175 19.75 -22.99 5.79
#